data_c4268fe1cdf82e236675cb9b1b84fd58
#
_entry.id   c4268fe1cdf82e236675cb9b1b84fd58
#
_cell.length_a   1.000
_cell.length_b   1.000
_cell.length_c   1.000
_cell.angle_alpha   90.00
_cell.angle_beta   90.00
_cell.angle_gamma   90.00
#
_symmetry.space_group_name_H-M   'P 1'
#
loop_
_entity.id
_entity.type
_entity.pdbx_description
1 polymer ?
#
loop_
_entity_poly.entity_id
_entity_poly.type
_entity_poly.pdbx_seq_one_letter_code
_entity_poly.pdbx_strand_id
1 'polypeptide(L)'
;MNKKITVKDLQNFKGKKKLVCILVKNEEEALAANKVGFEMLATGLAGKYKNDDGHPNFDQLIKMRAAAPIAFMHCGAPDSFIPTIDEAKKFSFKILEYGFDMLYCNTRFDLINELYKEGIPCLGHVGLVPPKRTWTGGFVAVGKTADEAMMVYDQCLKIQDAGGVAIEMECVPYKIAEAISKKVAPTVM
;
A
#
# COMPACT_ATOMS: atom_id res chain seq x y z
N MET A 1 -19.66 5.93 -17.69
CA MET A 1 -18.23 5.96 -17.32
C MET A 1 -18.13 5.58 -15.83
N ASN A 2 -17.33 4.58 -15.51
CA ASN A 2 -17.08 4.26 -14.09
C ASN A 2 -16.34 5.43 -13.44
N LYS A 3 -16.85 5.90 -12.31
CA LYS A 3 -16.20 6.96 -11.52
C LYS A 3 -14.97 6.36 -10.83
N LYS A 4 -13.83 7.07 -10.86
CA LYS A 4 -12.65 6.71 -10.06
C LYS A 4 -13.02 6.68 -8.58
N ILE A 5 -12.70 5.59 -7.88
CA ILE A 5 -12.90 5.50 -6.44
C ILE A 5 -11.90 6.39 -5.69
N THR A 6 -12.29 6.82 -4.50
CA THR A 6 -11.51 7.71 -3.64
C THR A 6 -11.20 7.05 -2.30
N VAL A 7 -10.35 7.66 -1.48
CA VAL A 7 -10.12 7.22 -0.09
C VAL A 7 -11.44 7.16 0.69
N LYS A 8 -12.33 8.12 0.46
CA LYS A 8 -13.65 8.12 1.12
C LYS A 8 -14.51 6.93 0.70
N ASP A 9 -14.42 6.53 -0.58
CA ASP A 9 -15.12 5.34 -1.08
C ASP A 9 -14.53 4.07 -0.46
N LEU A 10 -13.20 3.96 -0.32
CA LEU A 10 -12.57 2.82 0.37
C LEU A 10 -13.08 2.68 1.82
N GLN A 11 -13.15 3.78 2.56
CA GLN A 11 -13.70 3.78 3.92
C GLN A 11 -15.16 3.33 3.96
N ASN A 12 -15.98 3.81 3.01
CA ASN A 12 -17.40 3.48 2.93
C ASN A 12 -17.65 2.02 2.48
N PHE A 13 -16.73 1.42 1.73
CA PHE A 13 -16.82 0.03 1.25
C PHE A 13 -16.48 -0.99 2.33
N LYS A 14 -15.81 -0.60 3.40
CA LYS A 14 -15.42 -1.52 4.47
C LYS A 14 -16.62 -2.32 5.01
N GLY A 15 -16.49 -3.64 4.95
CA GLY A 15 -17.56 -4.56 5.37
C GLY A 15 -18.75 -4.67 4.40
N LYS A 16 -18.77 -3.91 3.29
CA LYS A 16 -19.89 -3.85 2.33
C LYS A 16 -19.50 -4.29 0.93
N LYS A 17 -18.30 -3.97 0.48
CA LYS A 17 -17.80 -4.30 -0.87
C LYS A 17 -16.38 -4.86 -0.77
N LYS A 18 -16.10 -5.90 -1.53
CA LYS A 18 -14.74 -6.40 -1.74
C LYS A 18 -14.20 -5.81 -3.03
N LEU A 19 -12.97 -5.35 -2.98
CA LEU A 19 -12.21 -4.89 -4.15
C LEU A 19 -11.07 -5.87 -4.41
N VAL A 20 -10.75 -6.06 -5.67
CA VAL A 20 -9.55 -6.78 -6.07
C VAL A 20 -8.47 -5.74 -6.37
N CYS A 21 -7.35 -5.82 -5.66
CA CYS A 21 -6.17 -5.04 -5.94
C CYS A 21 -5.17 -5.92 -6.69
N ILE A 22 -4.69 -5.46 -7.84
CA ILE A 22 -3.69 -6.18 -8.64
C ILE A 22 -2.40 -5.38 -8.73
N LEU A 23 -1.27 -6.08 -8.55
CA LEU A 23 0.06 -5.48 -8.74
C LEU A 23 0.36 -5.41 -10.24
N VAL A 24 0.66 -4.20 -10.72
CA VAL A 24 1.09 -3.93 -12.10
C VAL A 24 2.53 -3.42 -12.11
N LYS A 25 3.32 -3.88 -13.07
CA LYS A 25 4.77 -3.66 -13.13
C LYS A 25 5.20 -2.80 -14.32
N ASN A 26 4.32 -2.53 -15.26
CA ASN A 26 4.60 -1.75 -16.45
C ASN A 26 3.30 -1.19 -17.05
N GLU A 27 3.46 -0.36 -18.08
CA GLU A 27 2.35 0.27 -18.81
C GLU A 27 1.38 -0.75 -19.42
N GLU A 28 1.89 -1.85 -19.99
CA GLU A 28 1.06 -2.88 -20.65
C GLU A 28 0.16 -3.61 -19.65
N GLU A 29 0.70 -3.97 -18.47
CA GLU A 29 -0.06 -4.59 -17.40
C GLU A 29 -1.12 -3.62 -16.83
N ALA A 30 -0.77 -2.33 -16.66
CA ALA A 30 -1.72 -1.32 -16.20
C ALA A 30 -2.85 -1.11 -17.21
N LEU A 31 -2.53 -1.07 -18.52
CA LEU A 31 -3.51 -0.97 -19.59
C LEU A 31 -4.44 -2.19 -19.62
N ALA A 32 -3.88 -3.39 -19.50
CA ALA A 32 -4.65 -4.64 -19.48
C ALA A 32 -5.61 -4.67 -18.26
N ALA A 33 -5.12 -4.31 -17.08
CA ALA A 33 -5.93 -4.22 -15.87
C ALA A 33 -7.07 -3.20 -16.00
N ASN A 34 -6.79 -2.04 -16.60
CA ASN A 34 -7.79 -1.00 -16.85
C ASN A 34 -8.87 -1.47 -17.85
N LYS A 35 -8.48 -2.18 -18.92
CA LYS A 35 -9.42 -2.73 -19.92
C LYS A 35 -10.37 -3.75 -19.32
N VAL A 36 -9.90 -4.56 -18.38
CA VAL A 36 -10.72 -5.56 -17.68
C VAL A 36 -11.60 -4.91 -16.60
N GLY A 37 -11.29 -3.67 -16.19
CA GLY A 37 -12.08 -2.91 -15.23
C GLY A 37 -11.67 -3.11 -13.77
N PHE A 38 -10.41 -3.43 -13.49
CA PHE A 38 -9.91 -3.43 -12.12
C PHE A 38 -10.01 -2.03 -11.52
N GLU A 39 -10.67 -1.94 -10.36
CA GLU A 39 -10.91 -0.66 -9.68
C GLU A 39 -9.70 -0.22 -8.83
N MET A 40 -8.82 -1.16 -8.44
CA MET A 40 -7.66 -0.87 -7.58
C MET A 40 -6.39 -1.53 -8.10
N LEU A 41 -5.33 -0.74 -8.20
CA LEU A 41 -4.01 -1.19 -8.66
C LEU A 41 -2.93 -0.84 -7.66
N ALA A 42 -1.96 -1.74 -7.53
CA ALA A 42 -0.73 -1.53 -6.79
C ALA A 42 0.44 -1.38 -7.76
N THR A 43 1.38 -0.52 -7.44
CA THR A 43 2.69 -0.47 -8.11
C THR A 43 3.76 -0.01 -7.12
N GLY A 44 5.00 -0.07 -7.53
CA GLY A 44 6.11 0.36 -6.69
C GLY A 44 7.42 0.49 -7.45
N LEU A 45 8.37 1.14 -6.84
CA LEU A 45 9.72 1.34 -7.34
C LEU A 45 10.65 0.17 -6.97
N ALA A 46 10.19 -1.07 -6.99
CA ALA A 46 11.00 -2.23 -6.64
C ALA A 46 11.68 -2.84 -7.89
N GLY A 47 12.95 -3.16 -7.79
CA GLY A 47 13.68 -3.95 -8.81
C GLY A 47 13.87 -3.23 -10.14
N LYS A 48 13.22 -3.71 -11.20
CA LYS A 48 13.34 -3.23 -12.60
C LYS A 48 12.88 -1.79 -12.86
N TYR A 49 12.31 -1.11 -11.85
CA TYR A 49 11.81 0.26 -11.96
C TYR A 49 12.83 1.31 -11.56
N LYS A 50 14.08 0.91 -11.40
CA LYS A 50 15.23 1.81 -11.25
C LYS A 50 15.84 2.04 -12.62
N ASN A 51 16.29 3.27 -12.85
CA ASN A 51 17.22 3.56 -13.92
C ASN A 51 18.56 2.86 -13.66
N ASP A 52 19.45 2.81 -14.65
CA ASP A 52 20.78 2.21 -14.53
C ASP A 52 21.62 2.82 -13.40
N ASP A 53 21.34 4.07 -13.03
CA ASP A 53 21.95 4.80 -11.91
C ASP A 53 21.31 4.46 -10.53
N GLY A 54 20.32 3.55 -10.49
CA GLY A 54 19.63 3.16 -9.26
C GLY A 54 18.52 4.09 -8.80
N HIS A 55 18.27 5.20 -9.51
CA HIS A 55 17.17 6.13 -9.21
C HIS A 55 15.82 5.61 -9.70
N PRO A 56 14.69 6.06 -9.10
CA PRO A 56 13.37 5.68 -9.53
C PRO A 56 13.11 6.09 -10.98
N ASN A 57 12.55 5.19 -11.74
CA ASN A 57 12.04 5.51 -13.07
C ASN A 57 10.63 6.12 -12.97
N PHE A 58 10.57 7.42 -12.73
CA PHE A 58 9.31 8.15 -12.65
C PHE A 58 8.53 8.15 -13.97
N ASP A 59 9.21 8.12 -15.12
CA ASP A 59 8.57 8.06 -16.43
C ASP A 59 7.73 6.78 -16.56
N GLN A 60 8.21 5.67 -16.01
CA GLN A 60 7.46 4.42 -15.97
C GLN A 60 6.20 4.54 -15.10
N LEU A 61 6.29 5.21 -13.93
CA LEU A 61 5.12 5.46 -13.08
C LEU A 61 4.09 6.33 -13.79
N ILE A 62 4.52 7.39 -14.46
CA ILE A 62 3.63 8.28 -15.23
C ILE A 62 2.91 7.50 -16.32
N LYS A 63 3.61 6.66 -17.09
CA LYS A 63 3.02 5.81 -18.14
C LYS A 63 2.01 4.83 -17.58
N MET A 64 2.33 4.14 -16.46
CA MET A 64 1.39 3.24 -15.79
C MET A 64 0.13 3.98 -15.33
N ARG A 65 0.28 5.17 -14.73
CA ARG A 65 -0.86 5.98 -14.29
C ARG A 65 -1.72 6.42 -15.47
N ALA A 66 -1.11 6.84 -16.58
CA ALA A 66 -1.81 7.24 -17.79
C ALA A 66 -2.58 6.08 -18.44
N ALA A 67 -2.01 4.87 -18.40
CA ALA A 67 -2.63 3.64 -18.94
C ALA A 67 -3.86 3.16 -18.14
N ALA A 68 -3.98 3.56 -16.85
CA ALA A 68 -5.11 3.18 -15.98
C ALA A 68 -5.74 4.41 -15.28
N PRO A 69 -6.30 5.39 -16.01
CA PRO A 69 -6.66 6.72 -15.49
C PRO A 69 -7.79 6.70 -14.45
N ILE A 70 -8.65 5.68 -14.46
CA ILE A 70 -9.81 5.60 -13.55
C ILE A 70 -9.59 4.64 -12.37
N ALA A 71 -8.50 3.87 -12.35
CA ALA A 71 -8.21 2.99 -11.22
C ALA A 71 -7.69 3.81 -10.01
N PHE A 72 -8.09 3.41 -8.79
CA PHE A 72 -7.41 3.85 -7.58
C PHE A 72 -6.04 3.18 -7.53
N MET A 73 -4.97 3.95 -7.48
CA MET A 73 -3.62 3.42 -7.64
C MET A 73 -2.71 3.87 -6.50
N HIS A 74 -2.16 2.91 -5.78
CA HIS A 74 -1.14 3.20 -4.78
C HIS A 74 0.26 2.85 -5.29
N CYS A 75 1.24 3.60 -4.79
CA CYS A 75 2.64 3.44 -5.16
C CYS A 75 3.51 3.26 -3.92
N GLY A 76 4.44 2.30 -3.97
CA GLY A 76 5.46 2.09 -2.96
C GLY A 76 6.84 2.50 -3.43
N ALA A 77 7.71 2.85 -2.48
CA ALA A 77 9.15 2.98 -2.70
C ALA A 77 9.90 2.06 -1.73
N PRO A 78 11.09 1.54 -2.11
CA PRO A 78 11.97 0.88 -1.16
C PRO A 78 12.34 1.81 -0.01
N ASP A 79 12.41 1.29 1.22
CA ASP A 79 12.80 2.09 2.40
C ASP A 79 14.17 2.76 2.20
N SER A 80 15.08 2.12 1.44
CA SER A 80 16.38 2.69 1.07
C SER A 80 16.32 3.91 0.18
N PHE A 81 15.18 4.14 -0.47
CA PHE A 81 14.96 5.29 -1.34
C PHE A 81 14.28 6.46 -0.62
N ILE A 82 13.53 6.16 0.43
CA ILE A 82 12.85 7.14 1.29
C ILE A 82 13.28 6.95 2.76
N PRO A 83 14.60 6.95 3.05
CA PRO A 83 15.10 6.63 4.39
C PRO A 83 14.68 7.65 5.45
N THR A 84 14.55 8.92 5.08
CA THR A 84 14.11 10.00 5.96
C THR A 84 12.65 10.41 5.70
N ILE A 85 12.04 11.08 6.67
CA ILE A 85 10.69 11.63 6.53
C ILE A 85 10.63 12.68 5.42
N ASP A 86 11.64 13.53 5.29
CA ASP A 86 11.67 14.59 4.27
C ASP A 86 11.75 14.02 2.86
N GLU A 87 12.56 12.98 2.64
CA GLU A 87 12.63 12.29 1.35
C GLU A 87 11.30 11.60 1.02
N ALA A 88 10.69 10.97 2.02
CA ALA A 88 9.39 10.34 1.85
C ALA A 88 8.28 11.37 1.55
N LYS A 89 8.26 12.53 2.21
CA LYS A 89 7.34 13.63 1.88
C LYS A 89 7.54 14.13 0.44
N LYS A 90 8.79 14.39 0.02
CA LYS A 90 9.11 14.80 -1.36
C LYS A 90 8.64 13.78 -2.39
N PHE A 91 8.92 12.50 -2.15
CA PHE A 91 8.46 11.41 -3.01
C PHE A 91 6.92 11.34 -3.05
N SER A 92 6.26 11.43 -1.90
CA SER A 92 4.81 11.34 -1.79
C SER A 92 4.09 12.44 -2.56
N PHE A 93 4.52 13.70 -2.39
CA PHE A 93 3.96 14.82 -3.15
C PHE A 93 4.14 14.60 -4.65
N LYS A 94 5.33 14.12 -5.07
CA LYS A 94 5.61 13.87 -6.48
C LYS A 94 4.72 12.79 -7.09
N ILE A 95 4.46 11.68 -6.39
CA ILE A 95 3.56 10.65 -6.92
C ILE A 95 2.10 11.11 -6.93
N LEU A 96 1.68 11.94 -5.96
CA LEU A 96 0.34 12.54 -5.98
C LEU A 96 0.16 13.50 -7.17
N GLU A 97 1.19 14.31 -7.51
CA GLU A 97 1.19 15.15 -8.72
C GLU A 97 1.03 14.33 -10.00
N TYR A 98 1.56 13.11 -10.04
CA TYR A 98 1.37 12.18 -11.15
C TYR A 98 0.01 11.49 -11.14
N GLY A 99 -0.84 11.79 -10.15
CA GLY A 99 -2.21 11.28 -10.07
C GLY A 99 -2.37 9.95 -9.35
N PHE A 100 -1.34 9.48 -8.62
CA PHE A 100 -1.50 8.35 -7.69
C PHE A 100 -2.35 8.77 -6.50
N ASP A 101 -2.96 7.81 -5.84
CA ASP A 101 -3.99 8.08 -4.83
C ASP A 101 -3.53 7.82 -3.39
N MET A 102 -2.47 7.02 -3.21
CA MET A 102 -2.02 6.60 -1.88
C MET A 102 -0.55 6.16 -1.92
N LEU A 103 0.18 6.42 -0.83
CA LEU A 103 1.54 5.93 -0.63
C LEU A 103 1.53 4.63 0.18
N TYR A 104 2.34 3.65 -0.24
CA TYR A 104 2.65 2.47 0.54
C TYR A 104 3.85 2.74 1.46
N CYS A 105 3.66 2.55 2.78
CA CYS A 105 4.60 2.98 3.82
C CYS A 105 5.25 1.86 4.63
N ASN A 106 5.10 0.60 4.23
CA ASN A 106 5.57 -0.53 5.04
C ASN A 106 5.05 -0.47 6.50
N THR A 107 5.91 -0.77 7.47
CA THR A 107 5.64 -0.69 8.92
C THR A 107 6.19 0.59 9.55
N ARG A 108 6.24 1.69 8.80
CA ARG A 108 6.76 2.97 9.27
C ARG A 108 5.63 3.83 9.83
N PHE A 109 5.25 3.58 11.09
CA PHE A 109 4.16 4.30 11.77
C PHE A 109 4.46 5.80 11.92
N ASP A 110 5.72 6.16 12.19
CA ASP A 110 6.24 7.53 12.23
C ASP A 110 5.99 8.25 10.90
N LEU A 111 6.34 7.60 9.81
CA LEU A 111 6.15 8.12 8.47
C LEU A 111 4.67 8.28 8.13
N ILE A 112 3.83 7.28 8.42
CA ILE A 112 2.37 7.36 8.20
C ILE A 112 1.80 8.58 8.92
N ASN A 113 2.18 8.81 10.18
CA ASN A 113 1.71 9.94 10.96
C ASN A 113 2.14 11.29 10.36
N GLU A 114 3.40 11.40 9.93
CA GLU A 114 3.90 12.63 9.32
C GLU A 114 3.25 12.93 7.96
N LEU A 115 2.98 11.89 7.15
CA LEU A 115 2.29 12.04 5.87
C LEU A 115 0.80 12.36 6.07
N TYR A 116 0.16 11.77 7.09
CA TYR A 116 -1.22 12.10 7.45
C TYR A 116 -1.41 13.57 7.80
N LYS A 117 -0.45 14.18 8.52
CA LYS A 117 -0.46 15.63 8.82
C LYS A 117 -0.42 16.50 7.57
N GLU A 118 0.18 16.02 6.49
CA GLU A 118 0.21 16.68 5.17
C GLU A 118 -1.02 16.33 4.30
N GLY A 119 -1.97 15.54 4.81
CA GLY A 119 -3.14 15.11 4.06
C GLY A 119 -2.85 14.02 3.01
N ILE A 120 -1.73 13.32 3.11
CA ILE A 120 -1.30 12.27 2.18
C ILE A 120 -1.86 10.92 2.65
N PRO A 121 -2.70 10.23 1.85
CA PRO A 121 -3.22 8.92 2.22
C PRO A 121 -2.11 7.86 2.24
N CYS A 122 -2.10 7.02 3.28
CA CYS A 122 -1.08 5.99 3.47
C CYS A 122 -1.67 4.60 3.65
N LEU A 123 -0.98 3.62 3.07
CA LEU A 123 -1.16 2.18 3.28
C LEU A 123 0.00 1.65 4.14
N GLY A 124 -0.32 1.08 5.30
CA GLY A 124 0.66 0.35 6.12
C GLY A 124 0.69 -1.14 5.77
N HIS A 125 1.73 -1.85 6.24
CA HIS A 125 1.91 -3.27 6.00
C HIS A 125 2.14 -4.02 7.30
N VAL A 126 1.47 -5.15 7.48
CA VAL A 126 1.59 -6.05 8.64
C VAL A 126 1.67 -7.51 8.22
N GLY A 127 2.07 -8.38 9.13
CA GLY A 127 2.29 -9.78 8.85
C GLY A 127 3.68 -10.03 8.27
N LEU A 128 3.78 -10.75 7.16
CA LEU A 128 5.05 -10.93 6.45
C LEU A 128 5.37 -9.66 5.66
N VAL A 129 6.39 -8.93 6.10
CA VAL A 129 6.93 -7.79 5.37
C VAL A 129 8.21 -8.23 4.66
N PRO A 130 8.21 -8.46 3.34
CA PRO A 130 9.32 -9.11 2.62
C PRO A 130 10.71 -8.52 2.87
N PRO A 131 10.91 -7.19 2.91
CA PRO A 131 12.21 -6.60 3.26
C PRO A 131 12.67 -6.92 4.69
N LYS A 132 11.76 -7.22 5.59
CA LYS A 132 12.02 -7.51 7.01
C LYS A 132 11.96 -9.01 7.34
N ARG A 133 11.94 -9.89 6.34
CA ARG A 133 11.81 -11.35 6.51
C ARG A 133 12.84 -12.01 7.45
N THR A 134 13.98 -11.39 7.67
CA THR A 134 14.98 -11.89 8.62
C THR A 134 14.49 -11.87 10.07
N TRP A 135 13.57 -10.96 10.41
CA TRP A 135 12.94 -10.90 11.72
C TRP A 135 11.91 -11.99 11.97
N THR A 136 11.34 -12.54 10.89
CA THR A 136 10.32 -13.59 10.96
C THR A 136 10.90 -14.99 10.71
N GLY A 137 12.23 -15.10 10.49
CA GLY A 137 12.88 -16.36 10.17
C GLY A 137 12.71 -16.81 8.71
N GLY A 138 12.38 -15.88 7.80
CA GLY A 138 12.20 -16.13 6.37
C GLY A 138 10.82 -15.77 5.85
N PHE A 139 10.45 -16.32 4.70
CA PHE A 139 9.11 -16.17 4.12
C PHE A 139 8.13 -17.14 4.78
N VAL A 140 7.62 -16.77 5.94
CA VAL A 140 6.71 -17.59 6.74
C VAL A 140 5.44 -16.82 7.08
N ALA A 141 4.36 -17.55 7.34
CA ALA A 141 3.14 -16.94 7.83
C ALA A 141 3.32 -16.43 9.27
N VAL A 142 2.83 -15.22 9.54
CA VAL A 142 2.89 -14.51 10.83
C VAL A 142 1.51 -14.47 11.46
N GLY A 143 1.43 -14.64 12.78
CA GLY A 143 0.13 -14.66 13.50
C GLY A 143 -0.41 -16.07 13.74
N LYS A 144 0.44 -17.10 13.75
CA LYS A 144 0.04 -18.50 14.00
C LYS A 144 -0.25 -18.78 15.46
N THR A 145 0.41 -18.08 16.38
CA THR A 145 0.19 -18.18 17.83
C THR A 145 -0.68 -16.99 18.30
N ALA A 146 -1.23 -17.08 19.50
CA ALA A 146 -2.00 -15.99 20.10
C ALA A 146 -1.16 -14.72 20.25
N ASP A 147 0.09 -14.85 20.69
CA ASP A 147 1.00 -13.72 20.87
C ASP A 147 1.34 -13.05 19.54
N GLU A 148 1.65 -13.84 18.50
CA GLU A 148 1.88 -13.31 17.15
C GLU A 148 0.63 -12.62 16.58
N ALA A 149 -0.56 -13.20 16.80
CA ALA A 149 -1.82 -12.62 16.35
C ALA A 149 -2.08 -11.28 17.04
N MET A 150 -1.81 -11.19 18.36
CA MET A 150 -1.91 -9.93 19.10
C MET A 150 -0.89 -8.91 18.61
N MET A 151 0.34 -9.31 18.32
CA MET A 151 1.35 -8.43 17.73
C MET A 151 0.88 -7.83 16.39
N VAL A 152 0.31 -8.66 15.50
CA VAL A 152 -0.25 -8.19 14.22
C VAL A 152 -1.40 -7.22 14.46
N TYR A 153 -2.28 -7.51 15.42
CA TYR A 153 -3.38 -6.62 15.77
C TYR A 153 -2.89 -5.26 16.29
N ASP A 154 -1.90 -5.26 17.20
CA ASP A 154 -1.31 -4.04 17.74
C ASP A 154 -0.63 -3.20 16.65
N GLN A 155 0.01 -3.84 15.67
CA GLN A 155 0.56 -3.15 14.50
C GLN A 155 -0.55 -2.50 13.67
N CYS A 156 -1.68 -3.18 13.47
CA CYS A 156 -2.84 -2.59 12.78
C CYS A 156 -3.39 -1.37 13.52
N LEU A 157 -3.47 -1.42 14.86
CA LEU A 157 -3.90 -0.28 15.68
C LEU A 157 -2.90 0.89 15.54
N LYS A 158 -1.59 0.62 15.56
CA LYS A 158 -0.57 1.65 15.34
C LYS A 158 -0.69 2.33 13.97
N ILE A 159 -1.00 1.57 12.91
CA ILE A 159 -1.26 2.13 11.58
C ILE A 159 -2.50 3.01 11.62
N GLN A 160 -3.58 2.54 12.25
CA GLN A 160 -4.82 3.30 12.42
C GLN A 160 -4.59 4.61 13.17
N ASP A 161 -3.92 4.56 14.32
CA ASP A 161 -3.66 5.71 15.19
C ASP A 161 -2.72 6.72 14.52
N ALA A 162 -1.83 6.23 13.65
CA ALA A 162 -0.98 7.07 12.80
C ALA A 162 -1.74 7.75 11.64
N GLY A 163 -3.02 7.39 11.40
CA GLY A 163 -3.83 7.96 10.32
C GLY A 163 -3.78 7.17 9.01
N GLY A 164 -3.28 5.92 9.03
CA GLY A 164 -3.29 5.05 7.86
C GLY A 164 -4.72 4.73 7.39
N VAL A 165 -4.96 4.81 6.09
CA VAL A 165 -6.30 4.60 5.50
C VAL A 165 -6.54 3.16 5.06
N ALA A 166 -5.46 2.40 4.85
CA ALA A 166 -5.49 0.99 4.47
C ALA A 166 -4.35 0.21 5.11
N ILE A 167 -4.51 -1.11 5.18
CA ILE A 167 -3.53 -2.05 5.73
C ILE A 167 -3.39 -3.23 4.76
N GLU A 168 -2.19 -3.46 4.27
CA GLU A 168 -1.82 -4.71 3.62
C GLU A 168 -1.47 -5.75 4.71
N MET A 169 -2.16 -6.88 4.67
CA MET A 169 -1.98 -7.96 5.65
C MET A 169 -1.50 -9.21 4.93
N GLU A 170 -0.18 -9.35 4.84
CA GLU A 170 0.45 -10.41 4.07
C GLU A 170 0.73 -11.66 4.91
N CYS A 171 0.37 -12.83 4.38
CA CYS A 171 0.68 -14.14 4.99
C CYS A 171 0.24 -14.28 6.46
N VAL A 172 -0.92 -13.74 6.81
CA VAL A 172 -1.56 -13.93 8.11
C VAL A 172 -2.66 -14.98 7.97
N PRO A 173 -2.81 -15.94 8.92
CA PRO A 173 -3.89 -16.93 8.87
C PRO A 173 -5.26 -16.27 8.70
N TYR A 174 -6.07 -16.75 7.75
CA TYR A 174 -7.30 -16.07 7.32
C TYR A 174 -8.29 -15.76 8.46
N LYS A 175 -8.43 -16.66 9.45
CA LYS A 175 -9.31 -16.44 10.61
C LYS A 175 -8.85 -15.26 11.47
N ILE A 176 -7.52 -15.10 11.62
CA ILE A 176 -6.92 -13.99 12.34
C ILE A 176 -7.10 -12.69 11.55
N ALA A 177 -6.78 -12.73 10.26
CA ALA A 177 -6.97 -11.59 9.36
C ALA A 177 -8.43 -11.10 9.35
N GLU A 178 -9.39 -12.03 9.27
CA GLU A 178 -10.83 -11.72 9.35
C GLU A 178 -11.20 -11.06 10.68
N ALA A 179 -10.74 -11.64 11.81
CA ALA A 179 -11.03 -11.12 13.14
C ALA A 179 -10.48 -9.71 13.34
N ILE A 180 -9.24 -9.48 12.90
CA ILE A 180 -8.58 -8.16 12.96
C ILE A 180 -9.31 -7.17 12.04
N SER A 181 -9.59 -7.56 10.80
CA SER A 181 -10.28 -6.70 9.84
C SER A 181 -11.61 -6.15 10.34
N LYS A 182 -12.35 -6.93 11.15
CA LYS A 182 -13.62 -6.50 11.76
C LYS A 182 -13.43 -5.48 12.90
N LYS A 183 -12.22 -5.38 13.48
CA LYS A 183 -11.93 -4.57 14.67
C LYS A 183 -11.20 -3.26 14.38
N VAL A 184 -10.54 -3.14 13.24
CA VAL A 184 -9.78 -1.93 12.85
C VAL A 184 -10.57 -1.08 11.86
N ALA A 185 -10.39 0.24 11.89
CA ALA A 185 -11.08 1.17 10.98
C ALA A 185 -10.52 1.16 9.55
N PRO A 186 -9.19 1.09 9.29
CA PRO A 186 -8.63 1.06 7.95
C PRO A 186 -9.13 -0.13 7.13
N THR A 187 -9.20 0.05 5.81
CA THR A 187 -9.47 -1.07 4.88
C THR A 187 -8.32 -2.08 4.95
N VAL A 188 -8.63 -3.36 5.15
CA VAL A 188 -7.63 -4.45 5.15
C VAL A 188 -7.69 -5.16 3.80
N MET A 189 -6.54 -5.36 3.15
CA MET A 189 -6.36 -6.06 1.89
C MET A 189 -5.35 -7.19 2.06
#